data_6a62f4dd6e694539afba80dd5bb80bdf
#
_entry.id   6a62f4dd6e694539afba80dd5bb80bdf
#
_cell.length_a   1.000
_cell.length_b   1.000
_cell.length_c   1.000
_cell.angle_alpha   90.00
_cell.angle_beta   90.00
_cell.angle_gamma   90.00
#
_symmetry.space_group_name_H-M   'P 1'
#
loop_
_entity.id
_entity.type
_entity.pdbx_description
1 polymer ?
#
loop_
_entity_poly.entity_id
_entity_poly.type
_entity_poly.pdbx_seq_one_letter_code
_entity_poly.pdbx_strand_id
1 'polypeptide(L)'
;RDRITALQIIIPNYYLVSGVETAAGATTSVTASIEYPAGTFTQVSFGLSITGTIPDNGQLASDLMTLKVPIPNGAVFYTRIWRSNATAIVFTGSAYPAMVGDGFVSSGTTTPDLTMSGSVTQATVNVFQPIALVAYTNKKAVAIPGDSISHGSHDSLDAYGDVGAVARSVSPVCGYFNLGAPGESLQQYSANG
;
A
#
# COMPACT_ATOMS: atom_id res chain seq x y z
N ARG A 1 -14.68 6.04 4.05
CA ARG A 1 -14.85 7.40 3.52
C ARG A 1 -15.21 8.34 4.65
N ASP A 2 -14.18 8.90 5.27
CA ASP A 2 -14.26 9.81 6.39
C ASP A 2 -13.12 10.84 6.24
N ARG A 3 -13.15 11.92 7.03
CA ARG A 3 -12.03 12.84 7.11
C ARG A 3 -10.89 12.17 7.90
N ILE A 4 -9.70 12.17 7.36
CA ILE A 4 -8.51 11.59 7.99
C ILE A 4 -7.61 12.73 8.51
N THR A 5 -7.29 12.70 9.79
CA THR A 5 -6.39 13.68 10.43
C THR A 5 -5.05 13.06 10.84
N ALA A 6 -5.05 11.75 11.04
CA ALA A 6 -3.85 10.97 11.34
C ALA A 6 -3.98 9.58 10.73
N LEU A 7 -2.86 9.02 10.30
CA LEU A 7 -2.81 7.67 9.76
C LEU A 7 -1.48 7.00 10.04
N GLN A 8 -1.48 5.69 9.92
CA GLN A 8 -0.34 4.80 9.97
C GLN A 8 -0.30 3.99 8.67
N ILE A 9 0.89 3.71 8.16
CA ILE A 9 1.08 2.83 7.01
C ILE A 9 1.78 1.54 7.44
N ILE A 10 1.44 0.43 6.80
CA ILE A 10 2.11 -0.86 6.98
C ILE A 10 2.73 -1.25 5.65
N ILE A 11 4.04 -1.49 5.63
CA ILE A 11 4.82 -1.78 4.42
C ILE A 11 5.38 -3.19 4.51
N PRO A 12 5.12 -4.06 3.52
CA PRO A 12 5.63 -5.43 3.51
C PRO A 12 7.01 -5.52 2.87
N ASN A 13 7.73 -6.60 3.18
CA ASN A 13 8.95 -7.03 2.49
C ASN A 13 8.85 -8.50 2.08
N TYR A 14 7.70 -8.87 1.56
CA TYR A 14 7.37 -10.15 0.95
C TYR A 14 6.42 -9.94 -0.22
N TYR A 15 6.25 -10.97 -1.02
CA TYR A 15 5.29 -11.01 -2.12
C TYR A 15 4.56 -12.36 -2.12
N LEU A 16 3.45 -12.42 -2.83
CA LEU A 16 2.64 -13.63 -2.89
C LEU A 16 2.95 -14.42 -4.16
N VAL A 17 3.19 -15.71 -4.00
CA VAL A 17 3.28 -16.68 -5.11
C VAL A 17 2.25 -17.76 -4.86
N SER A 18 1.22 -17.81 -5.69
CA SER A 18 0.12 -18.79 -5.57
C SER A 18 -0.49 -18.84 -4.15
N GLY A 19 -0.73 -17.68 -3.55
CA GLY A 19 -1.29 -17.57 -2.21
C GLY A 19 -0.30 -17.81 -1.06
N VAL A 20 0.99 -18.01 -1.35
CA VAL A 20 2.02 -18.22 -0.33
C VAL A 20 2.93 -17.00 -0.22
N GLU A 21 3.13 -16.51 0.99
CA GLU A 21 4.09 -15.44 1.26
C GLU A 21 5.51 -15.91 0.94
N THR A 22 6.21 -15.12 0.15
CA THR A 22 7.55 -15.43 -0.33
C THR A 22 8.50 -14.29 0.04
N ALA A 23 9.61 -14.64 0.64
CA ALA A 23 10.64 -13.70 1.07
C ALA A 23 11.21 -12.89 -0.10
N ALA A 24 11.54 -11.63 0.15
CA ALA A 24 12.19 -10.75 -0.83
C ALA A 24 13.69 -11.08 -1.03
N GLY A 25 14.27 -11.83 -0.11
CA GLY A 25 15.66 -12.28 -0.15
C GLY A 25 16.66 -11.38 0.58
N ALA A 26 16.22 -10.24 1.10
CA ALA A 26 17.05 -9.36 1.93
C ALA A 26 16.23 -8.35 2.73
N THR A 27 16.83 -7.85 3.79
CA THR A 27 16.31 -6.71 4.55
C THR A 27 16.24 -5.46 3.68
N THR A 28 15.17 -4.69 3.81
CA THR A 28 14.91 -3.48 3.02
C THR A 28 14.90 -2.24 3.93
N SER A 29 15.63 -1.21 3.54
CA SER A 29 15.48 0.14 4.12
C SER A 29 14.34 0.88 3.43
N VAL A 30 13.59 1.68 4.17
CA VAL A 30 12.44 2.41 3.65
C VAL A 30 12.35 3.81 4.24
N THR A 31 12.00 4.78 3.39
CA THR A 31 11.47 6.10 3.78
C THR A 31 10.11 6.27 3.14
N ALA A 32 9.23 7.06 3.74
CA ALA A 32 7.90 7.27 3.22
C ALA A 32 7.32 8.64 3.57
N SER A 33 6.32 9.05 2.83
CA SER A 33 5.48 10.21 3.14
C SER A 33 4.05 10.02 2.66
N ILE A 34 3.18 10.86 3.19
CA ILE A 34 1.81 11.06 2.68
C ILE A 34 1.77 12.40 1.97
N GLU A 35 1.35 12.40 0.71
CA GLU A 35 1.17 13.61 -0.07
C GLU A 35 -0.31 13.97 -0.15
N TYR A 36 -0.67 15.09 0.49
CA TYR A 36 -1.97 15.73 0.39
C TYR A 36 -1.94 17.16 0.91
N PRO A 37 -2.52 18.15 0.19
CA PRO A 37 -2.78 18.11 -1.26
C PRO A 37 -1.49 17.96 -2.06
N ALA A 38 -1.60 17.86 -3.38
CA ALA A 38 -0.42 17.70 -4.25
C ALA A 38 0.70 18.70 -3.90
N GLY A 39 1.92 18.19 -3.75
CA GLY A 39 3.09 18.98 -3.35
C GLY A 39 3.22 19.23 -1.83
N THR A 40 2.27 18.78 -1.01
CA THR A 40 2.35 18.90 0.44
C THR A 40 2.59 17.53 1.08
N PHE A 41 3.76 17.37 1.67
CA PHE A 41 4.23 16.09 2.20
C PHE A 41 4.21 16.07 3.72
N THR A 42 3.61 15.02 4.30
CA THR A 42 3.76 14.65 5.71
C THR A 42 4.77 13.51 5.78
N GLN A 43 5.92 13.75 6.41
CA GLN A 43 6.95 12.73 6.61
C GLN A 43 6.41 11.60 7.48
N VAL A 44 6.66 10.37 7.06
CA VAL A 44 6.42 9.16 7.85
C VAL A 44 7.61 8.89 8.75
N SER A 45 7.37 8.43 9.98
CA SER A 45 8.42 7.94 10.89
C SER A 45 8.15 6.49 11.29
N PHE A 46 9.23 5.83 11.71
CA PHE A 46 9.28 4.43 12.14
C PHE A 46 10.06 4.35 13.45
N GLY A 47 9.37 4.30 14.59
CA GLY A 47 10.00 4.40 15.90
C GLY A 47 10.76 5.72 16.09
N LEU A 48 10.17 6.84 15.68
CA LEU A 48 10.73 8.20 15.68
C LEU A 48 11.89 8.43 14.68
N SER A 49 12.29 7.44 13.90
CA SER A 49 13.25 7.58 12.79
C SER A 49 12.53 7.84 11.47
N ILE A 50 13.10 8.67 10.60
CA ILE A 50 12.59 8.88 9.24
C ILE A 50 12.89 7.69 8.31
N THR A 51 13.80 6.81 8.73
CA THR A 51 14.15 5.60 7.99
C THR A 51 13.74 4.39 8.80
N GLY A 52 13.00 3.48 8.17
CA GLY A 52 12.64 2.19 8.72
C GLY A 52 13.48 1.06 8.12
N THR A 53 13.52 -0.06 8.81
CA THR A 53 14.17 -1.30 8.36
C THR A 53 13.16 -2.43 8.41
N ILE A 54 12.89 -3.05 7.27
CA ILE A 54 11.94 -4.15 7.15
C ILE A 54 12.74 -5.45 7.02
N PRO A 55 12.62 -6.41 7.94
CA PRO A 55 13.25 -7.71 7.81
C PRO A 55 12.80 -8.42 6.52
N ASP A 56 13.62 -9.36 6.06
CA ASP A 56 13.21 -10.26 4.99
C ASP A 56 11.98 -11.08 5.44
N ASN A 57 11.01 -11.22 4.56
CA ASN A 57 9.71 -11.84 4.84
C ASN A 57 8.93 -11.18 6.00
N GLY A 58 9.23 -9.91 6.29
CA GLY A 58 8.59 -9.16 7.36
C GLY A 58 7.73 -8.01 6.87
N GLN A 59 7.18 -7.28 7.83
CA GLN A 59 6.47 -6.03 7.59
C GLN A 59 6.87 -4.99 8.63
N LEU A 60 6.63 -3.73 8.32
CA LEU A 60 6.92 -2.61 9.21
C LEU A 60 5.73 -1.66 9.27
N ALA A 61 5.23 -1.43 10.46
CA ALA A 61 4.24 -0.39 10.72
C ALA A 61 4.96 0.93 11.04
N SER A 62 4.49 2.03 10.44
CA SER A 62 4.96 3.36 10.82
C SER A 62 4.42 3.78 12.19
N ASP A 63 4.95 4.86 12.73
CA ASP A 63 4.28 5.58 13.80
C ASP A 63 2.94 6.12 13.31
N LEU A 64 2.00 6.39 14.22
CA LEU A 64 0.79 7.12 13.88
C LEU A 64 1.14 8.59 13.65
N MET A 65 0.95 9.08 12.43
CA MET A 65 1.33 10.44 12.05
C MET A 65 0.13 11.35 12.00
N THR A 66 0.24 12.54 12.60
CA THR A 66 -0.69 13.63 12.35
C THR A 66 -0.38 14.27 11.01
N LEU A 67 -1.37 14.34 10.13
CA LEU A 67 -1.21 14.93 8.81
C LEU A 67 -1.06 16.45 8.87
N LYS A 68 -0.16 17.03 8.09
CA LYS A 68 -0.02 18.49 7.96
C LYS A 68 -1.31 19.15 7.49
N VAL A 69 -1.99 18.48 6.56
CA VAL A 69 -3.30 18.89 6.07
C VAL A 69 -4.23 17.69 6.18
N PRO A 70 -5.35 17.80 6.90
CA PRO A 70 -6.33 16.72 6.96
C PRO A 70 -6.90 16.37 5.59
N ILE A 71 -7.01 15.09 5.29
CA ILE A 71 -7.58 14.58 4.04
C ILE A 71 -9.10 14.54 4.17
N PRO A 72 -9.85 15.32 3.39
CA PRO A 72 -11.32 15.28 3.45
C PRO A 72 -11.87 14.00 2.84
N ASN A 73 -13.12 13.70 3.17
CA ASN A 73 -13.84 12.59 2.57
C ASN A 73 -13.87 12.72 1.03
N GLY A 74 -13.52 11.65 0.35
CA GLY A 74 -13.52 11.57 -1.12
C GLY A 74 -12.30 12.21 -1.80
N ALA A 75 -11.37 12.80 -1.06
CA ALA A 75 -10.15 13.31 -1.66
C ALA A 75 -9.16 12.20 -1.99
N VAL A 76 -8.47 12.35 -3.11
CA VAL A 76 -7.34 11.49 -3.49
C VAL A 76 -6.08 11.99 -2.80
N PHE A 77 -5.31 11.08 -2.26
CA PHE A 77 -3.99 11.34 -1.70
C PHE A 77 -3.03 10.22 -2.13
N TYR A 78 -1.74 10.44 -1.97
CA TYR A 78 -0.73 9.47 -2.37
C TYR A 78 0.16 9.09 -1.19
N THR A 79 0.56 7.82 -1.15
CA THR A 79 1.68 7.35 -0.35
C THR A 79 2.92 7.37 -1.25
N ARG A 80 3.97 8.05 -0.81
CA ARG A 80 5.27 7.97 -1.47
C ARG A 80 6.17 7.07 -0.65
N ILE A 81 6.76 6.08 -1.29
CA ILE A 81 7.63 5.09 -0.63
C ILE A 81 8.91 4.98 -1.43
N TRP A 82 10.04 5.20 -0.80
CA TRP A 82 11.35 4.87 -1.34
C TRP A 82 11.90 3.66 -0.61
N ARG A 83 12.46 2.73 -1.35
CA ARG A 83 13.00 1.47 -0.81
C ARG A 83 14.39 1.21 -1.37
N SER A 84 15.27 0.70 -0.51
CA SER A 84 16.61 0.27 -0.87
C SER A 84 16.89 -1.12 -0.30
N ASN A 85 17.39 -2.00 -1.16
CA ASN A 85 17.67 -3.39 -0.83
C ASN A 85 18.90 -3.83 -1.63
N ALA A 86 19.67 -4.76 -1.07
CA ALA A 86 20.90 -5.24 -1.69
C ALA A 86 20.66 -6.23 -2.86
N THR A 87 19.49 -6.84 -2.96
CA THR A 87 19.19 -7.90 -3.94
C THR A 87 18.04 -7.55 -4.87
N ALA A 88 16.86 -7.41 -4.36
CA ALA A 88 15.67 -7.13 -5.15
C ALA A 88 14.65 -6.34 -4.35
N ILE A 89 13.84 -5.55 -5.04
CA ILE A 89 12.74 -4.82 -4.45
C ILE A 89 11.44 -5.46 -4.92
N VAL A 90 10.55 -5.71 -3.97
CA VAL A 90 9.26 -6.33 -4.25
C VAL A 90 8.29 -5.30 -4.82
N PHE A 91 7.73 -5.61 -5.97
CA PHE A 91 6.64 -4.86 -6.60
C PHE A 91 5.35 -5.66 -6.58
N THR A 92 4.22 -4.99 -6.64
CA THR A 92 2.96 -5.65 -6.94
C THR A 92 3.00 -6.25 -8.34
N GLY A 93 2.41 -7.40 -8.52
CA GLY A 93 2.33 -8.05 -9.84
C GLY A 93 1.46 -7.27 -10.84
N SER A 94 1.56 -7.65 -12.09
CA SER A 94 0.84 -7.03 -13.23
C SER A 94 -0.68 -7.22 -13.20
N ALA A 95 -1.22 -7.95 -12.23
CA ALA A 95 -2.66 -8.17 -12.09
C ALA A 95 -3.43 -6.95 -11.56
N TYR A 96 -2.73 -5.94 -11.05
CA TYR A 96 -3.34 -4.70 -10.60
C TYR A 96 -3.18 -3.60 -11.64
N PRO A 97 -4.26 -2.99 -12.09
CA PRO A 97 -4.16 -1.79 -12.87
C PRO A 97 -3.52 -0.67 -12.02
N ALA A 98 -2.55 0.05 -12.56
CA ALA A 98 -2.09 1.26 -11.92
C ALA A 98 -3.24 2.27 -11.82
N MET A 99 -3.40 2.88 -10.67
CA MET A 99 -4.38 3.95 -10.50
C MET A 99 -3.90 5.22 -11.19
N VAL A 100 -4.83 6.07 -11.58
CA VAL A 100 -4.49 7.40 -12.11
C VAL A 100 -3.65 8.15 -11.07
N GLY A 101 -2.43 8.48 -11.45
CA GLY A 101 -1.47 9.16 -10.59
C GLY A 101 -0.50 8.23 -9.87
N ASP A 102 -0.68 6.91 -9.92
CA ASP A 102 0.36 5.99 -9.50
C ASP A 102 1.60 6.18 -10.37
N GLY A 103 2.75 6.20 -9.74
CA GLY A 103 3.99 6.40 -10.45
C GLY A 103 5.15 5.70 -9.77
N PHE A 104 6.21 5.47 -10.52
CA PHE A 104 7.45 5.03 -9.93
C PHE A 104 8.65 5.61 -10.68
N VAL A 105 9.75 5.75 -9.97
CA VAL A 105 11.05 6.08 -10.54
C VAL A 105 11.85 4.79 -10.55
N SER A 106 12.31 4.40 -11.74
CA SER A 106 12.93 3.10 -11.91
C SER A 106 14.25 2.98 -11.20
N SER A 107 14.46 1.80 -10.84
CA SER A 107 15.57 1.14 -10.25
C SER A 107 16.94 1.48 -10.84
N GLY A 108 17.80 1.79 -10.00
CA GLY A 108 19.25 1.76 -10.17
C GLY A 108 19.81 2.01 -8.79
N THR A 109 21.05 1.69 -8.59
CA THR A 109 21.75 1.94 -7.32
C THR A 109 21.79 3.42 -6.91
N THR A 110 21.31 4.31 -7.77
CA THR A 110 21.34 5.77 -7.61
C THR A 110 19.97 6.43 -7.68
N THR A 111 18.88 5.67 -7.57
CA THR A 111 17.52 6.26 -7.56
C THR A 111 17.36 7.21 -6.39
N PRO A 112 17.03 8.50 -6.62
CA PRO A 112 16.90 9.46 -5.53
C PRO A 112 15.67 9.16 -4.68
N ASP A 113 15.76 9.47 -3.39
CA ASP A 113 14.59 9.50 -2.52
C ASP A 113 13.71 10.71 -2.85
N LEU A 114 12.55 10.45 -3.44
CA LEU A 114 11.57 11.48 -3.80
C LEU A 114 10.37 11.49 -2.85
N THR A 115 10.50 10.95 -1.66
CA THR A 115 9.38 10.89 -0.70
C THR A 115 8.95 12.28 -0.23
N MET A 116 9.87 13.24 -0.14
CA MET A 116 9.57 14.59 0.35
C MET A 116 9.67 15.69 -0.72
N SER A 117 9.97 15.34 -1.96
CA SER A 117 10.14 16.31 -3.05
C SER A 117 10.04 15.66 -4.42
N GLY A 118 10.10 16.48 -5.47
CA GLY A 118 10.16 16.00 -6.85
C GLY A 118 8.86 15.40 -7.37
N SER A 119 8.93 14.86 -8.58
CA SER A 119 7.82 14.18 -9.25
C SER A 119 8.20 12.74 -9.59
N VAL A 120 7.22 11.87 -9.59
CA VAL A 120 7.36 10.50 -10.08
C VAL A 120 6.69 10.37 -11.44
N THR A 121 7.24 9.54 -12.30
CA THR A 121 6.63 9.26 -13.61
C THR A 121 5.45 8.32 -13.40
N GLN A 122 4.34 8.60 -14.07
CA GLN A 122 3.17 7.72 -14.00
C GLN A 122 3.55 6.31 -14.47
N ALA A 123 3.20 5.32 -13.66
CA ALA A 123 3.37 3.92 -13.98
C ALA A 123 2.16 3.40 -14.74
N THR A 124 2.41 2.45 -15.62
CA THR A 124 1.35 1.67 -16.29
C THR A 124 1.17 0.30 -15.65
N VAL A 125 2.16 -0.14 -14.88
CA VAL A 125 2.21 -1.45 -14.22
C VAL A 125 3.13 -1.37 -12.98
N ASN A 126 2.92 -2.27 -12.03
CA ASN A 126 3.85 -2.59 -10.94
C ASN A 126 4.32 -1.38 -10.11
N VAL A 127 3.59 -1.04 -9.09
CA VAL A 127 3.97 -0.02 -8.11
C VAL A 127 4.19 -0.65 -6.73
N PHE A 128 4.93 0.04 -5.86
CA PHE A 128 4.98 -0.31 -4.46
C PHE A 128 3.70 0.15 -3.78
N GLN A 129 3.10 -0.74 -3.03
CA GLN A 129 1.94 -0.39 -2.23
C GLN A 129 2.18 -0.76 -0.77
N PRO A 130 1.70 0.04 0.19
CA PRO A 130 1.54 -0.44 1.55
C PRO A 130 0.49 -1.56 1.54
N ILE A 131 0.63 -2.55 2.43
CA ILE A 131 -0.43 -3.55 2.60
C ILE A 131 -1.64 -2.97 3.32
N ALA A 132 -1.44 -1.97 4.15
CA ALA A 132 -2.55 -1.32 4.85
C ALA A 132 -2.28 0.16 5.11
N LEU A 133 -3.35 0.93 5.08
CA LEU A 133 -3.46 2.28 5.62
C LEU A 133 -4.45 2.24 6.78
N VAL A 134 -3.98 2.57 7.97
CA VAL A 134 -4.79 2.54 9.19
C VAL A 134 -4.99 3.96 9.68
N ALA A 135 -6.25 4.37 9.86
CA ALA A 135 -6.60 5.70 10.32
C ALA A 135 -7.68 5.64 11.40
N TYR A 136 -7.68 6.59 12.31
CA TYR A 136 -8.80 6.77 13.23
C TYR A 136 -9.96 7.43 12.48
N THR A 137 -11.08 6.74 12.42
CA THR A 137 -12.30 7.20 11.78
C THR A 137 -13.52 6.82 12.62
N ASN A 138 -14.66 7.48 12.36
CA ASN A 138 -15.94 7.11 12.95
C ASN A 138 -16.64 5.97 12.18
N LYS A 139 -16.01 5.45 11.14
CA LYS A 139 -16.53 4.37 10.32
C LYS A 139 -15.96 3.03 10.78
N LYS A 140 -16.75 1.99 10.63
CA LYS A 140 -16.27 0.62 10.80
C LYS A 140 -15.35 0.25 9.66
N ALA A 141 -14.49 -0.71 9.88
CA ALA A 141 -13.68 -1.34 8.85
C ALA A 141 -13.99 -2.83 8.79
N VAL A 142 -13.83 -3.41 7.61
CA VAL A 142 -14.00 -4.84 7.38
C VAL A 142 -12.76 -5.41 6.69
N ALA A 143 -12.39 -6.64 7.03
CA ALA A 143 -11.44 -7.43 6.27
C ALA A 143 -12.19 -8.26 5.23
N ILE A 144 -11.64 -8.34 4.03
CA ILE A 144 -12.19 -9.10 2.90
C ILE A 144 -11.21 -10.22 2.55
N PRO A 145 -11.24 -11.36 3.27
CA PRO A 145 -10.46 -12.51 2.88
C PRO A 145 -11.04 -13.18 1.64
N GLY A 146 -10.21 -13.82 0.85
CA GLY A 146 -10.65 -14.57 -0.31
C GLY A 146 -9.57 -14.78 -1.38
N ASP A 147 -10.00 -15.30 -2.50
CA ASP A 147 -9.17 -15.65 -3.64
C ASP A 147 -9.03 -14.49 -4.66
N SER A 148 -8.70 -14.83 -5.90
CA SER A 148 -8.57 -13.89 -7.01
C SER A 148 -9.82 -13.04 -7.29
N ILE A 149 -11.01 -13.54 -6.95
CA ILE A 149 -12.28 -12.81 -7.15
C ILE A 149 -12.42 -11.72 -6.10
N SER A 150 -12.16 -12.03 -4.84
CA SER A 150 -12.14 -11.06 -3.74
C SER A 150 -11.05 -10.00 -3.94
N HIS A 151 -9.89 -10.42 -4.44
CA HIS A 151 -8.79 -9.56 -4.82
C HIS A 151 -9.15 -8.60 -5.95
N GLY A 152 -10.08 -8.98 -6.84
CA GLY A 152 -10.44 -8.22 -8.04
C GLY A 152 -9.44 -8.39 -9.18
N SER A 153 -8.80 -9.56 -9.30
CA SER A 153 -7.87 -9.85 -10.39
C SER A 153 -8.53 -9.67 -11.75
N HIS A 154 -7.86 -8.93 -12.65
CA HIS A 154 -8.34 -8.61 -14.00
C HIS A 154 -9.60 -7.73 -14.06
N ASP A 155 -10.03 -7.18 -12.93
CA ASP A 155 -11.08 -6.19 -12.91
C ASP A 155 -10.51 -4.77 -13.18
N SER A 156 -11.36 -3.83 -13.52
CA SER A 156 -10.99 -2.43 -13.70
C SER A 156 -11.27 -1.63 -12.44
N LEU A 157 -10.54 -0.54 -12.26
CA LEU A 157 -10.82 0.44 -11.20
C LEU A 157 -12.16 1.13 -11.45
N ASP A 158 -12.95 1.33 -10.40
CA ASP A 158 -14.08 2.24 -10.48
C ASP A 158 -13.64 3.71 -10.33
N ALA A 159 -14.61 4.63 -10.32
CA ALA A 159 -14.34 6.07 -10.18
C ALA A 159 -13.66 6.45 -8.84
N TYR A 160 -13.59 5.54 -7.90
CA TYR A 160 -13.01 5.74 -6.56
C TYR A 160 -11.75 4.91 -6.34
N GLY A 161 -11.35 4.13 -7.33
CA GLY A 161 -10.18 3.27 -7.24
C GLY A 161 -10.45 1.92 -6.59
N ASP A 162 -11.70 1.54 -6.37
CA ASP A 162 -12.04 0.24 -5.81
C ASP A 162 -11.97 -0.85 -6.89
N VAL A 163 -11.40 -2.00 -6.55
CA VAL A 163 -11.25 -3.17 -7.42
C VAL A 163 -11.95 -4.36 -6.79
N GLY A 164 -12.73 -5.07 -7.58
CA GLY A 164 -13.49 -6.23 -7.12
C GLY A 164 -14.88 -5.88 -6.58
N ALA A 165 -15.82 -6.78 -6.82
CA ALA A 165 -17.23 -6.57 -6.50
C ALA A 165 -17.47 -6.37 -4.99
N VAL A 166 -16.72 -7.07 -4.13
CA VAL A 166 -16.86 -6.97 -2.68
C VAL A 166 -16.36 -5.61 -2.19
N ALA A 167 -15.19 -5.17 -2.65
CA ALA A 167 -14.62 -3.86 -2.28
C ALA A 167 -15.58 -2.73 -2.69
N ARG A 168 -16.11 -2.75 -3.90
CA ARG A 168 -17.10 -1.76 -4.38
C ARG A 168 -18.38 -1.75 -3.57
N SER A 169 -18.81 -2.92 -3.07
CA SER A 169 -20.03 -3.01 -2.26
C SER A 169 -19.87 -2.41 -0.86
N VAL A 170 -18.69 -2.53 -0.26
CA VAL A 170 -18.46 -2.10 1.12
C VAL A 170 -17.86 -0.70 1.22
N SER A 171 -17.05 -0.26 0.26
CA SER A 171 -16.33 1.01 0.30
C SER A 171 -17.24 2.25 0.46
N PRO A 172 -18.49 2.29 -0.02
CA PRO A 172 -19.36 3.45 0.22
C PRO A 172 -19.72 3.66 1.69
N VAL A 173 -19.70 2.61 2.51
CA VAL A 173 -20.22 2.64 3.88
C VAL A 173 -19.16 2.43 4.97
N CYS A 174 -18.06 1.76 4.66
CA CYS A 174 -16.98 1.49 5.62
C CYS A 174 -15.60 1.49 4.96
N GLY A 175 -14.55 1.57 5.78
CA GLY A 175 -13.20 1.23 5.33
C GLY A 175 -13.10 -0.28 5.09
N TYR A 176 -12.19 -0.70 4.23
CA TYR A 176 -11.93 -2.11 4.03
C TYR A 176 -10.45 -2.40 3.90
N PHE A 177 -10.10 -3.63 4.23
CA PHE A 177 -8.79 -4.19 4.00
C PHE A 177 -8.96 -5.44 3.13
N ASN A 178 -8.53 -5.36 1.88
CA ASN A 178 -8.62 -6.47 0.94
C ASN A 178 -7.47 -7.44 1.18
N LEU A 179 -7.81 -8.62 1.68
CA LEU A 179 -6.90 -9.73 1.95
C LEU A 179 -7.02 -10.82 0.86
N GLY A 180 -7.69 -10.55 -0.23
CA GLY A 180 -7.79 -11.50 -1.34
C GLY A 180 -6.40 -11.82 -1.91
N ALA A 181 -6.09 -13.09 -2.05
CA ALA A 181 -4.84 -13.58 -2.62
C ALA A 181 -5.11 -14.48 -3.84
N PRO A 182 -4.66 -14.09 -5.04
CA PRO A 182 -4.87 -14.92 -6.23
C PRO A 182 -4.25 -16.32 -6.07
N GLY A 183 -5.06 -17.34 -6.32
CA GLY A 183 -4.67 -18.74 -6.19
C GLY A 183 -4.81 -19.31 -4.77
N GLU A 184 -5.24 -18.52 -3.80
CA GLU A 184 -5.50 -19.01 -2.46
C GLU A 184 -6.81 -19.78 -2.38
N SER A 185 -6.84 -20.82 -1.57
CA SER A 185 -8.01 -21.64 -1.27
C SER A 185 -8.41 -21.48 0.19
N LEU A 186 -9.66 -21.79 0.50
CA LEU A 186 -10.16 -21.78 1.89
C LEU A 186 -9.33 -22.69 2.79
N GLN A 187 -8.78 -23.78 2.24
CA GLN A 187 -7.93 -24.71 2.98
C GLN A 187 -6.60 -24.07 3.38
N GLN A 188 -6.00 -23.27 2.50
CA GLN A 188 -4.76 -22.52 2.81
C GLN A 188 -5.01 -21.46 3.88
N TYR A 189 -6.15 -20.77 3.81
CA TYR A 189 -6.58 -19.84 4.86
C TYR A 189 -6.67 -20.50 6.22
N SER A 190 -7.26 -21.71 6.30
CA SER A 190 -7.41 -22.44 7.55
C SER A 190 -6.10 -23.05 8.09
N ALA A 191 -5.11 -23.24 7.23
CA ALA A 191 -3.82 -23.83 7.60
C ALA A 191 -2.79 -22.79 8.09
N ASN A 192 -2.95 -21.52 7.68
CA ASN A 192 -2.01 -20.43 7.95
C ASN A 192 -2.60 -19.33 8.86
N GLY A 193 -3.84 -19.48 9.31
CA GLY A 193 -4.55 -18.55 10.20
C GLY A 193 -4.40 -18.83 11.69
#